data_b7972d45daee8098c1359011d0a94648
#
_entry.id   b7972d45daee8098c1359011d0a94648
#
_cell.length_a   1.000
_cell.length_b   1.000
_cell.length_c   1.000
_cell.angle_alpha   90.00
_cell.angle_beta   90.00
_cell.angle_gamma   90.00
#
_symmetry.space_group_name_H-M   'P 1'
#
loop_
_entity.id
_entity.type
_entity.pdbx_description
1 polymer ?
#
loop_
_entity_poly.entity_id
_entity_poly.type
_entity_poly.pdbx_seq_one_letter_code
_entity_poly.pdbx_strand_id
1 'polypeptide(L)'
;MGAGILLCVCIRPTSTQRTRTFRLDQYEFKASKEYGIVEREEKALLADVMDDLSKYDVLIGHNVQRYDVPYLKSRAFQRDMVVPPMIVYDTLTAFRRTGYLTVQNSFGKPSAGLAMVADFLHVKQLKTSIFPHDWWETIWAKEAKRIEAMNEIVDHCKRDVMLNANVFRYLWNADPRPTLKKIY
;
A
#
# COMPACT_ATOMS: atom_id res chain seq x y z
N MET A 1 6.56 -21.87 -2.62
CA MET A 1 6.23 -20.57 -2.02
C MET A 1 4.93 -20.12 -2.63
N GLY A 2 3.86 -20.00 -1.83
CA GLY A 2 2.58 -19.50 -2.34
C GLY A 2 2.76 -18.05 -2.74
N ALA A 3 2.54 -17.75 -4.02
CA ALA A 3 2.48 -16.38 -4.48
C ALA A 3 1.32 -15.70 -3.74
N GLY A 4 1.58 -14.62 -3.01
CA GLY A 4 0.53 -13.84 -2.38
C GLY A 4 -0.52 -13.38 -3.41
N ILE A 5 -1.67 -12.94 -2.95
CA ILE A 5 -2.73 -12.39 -3.79
C ILE A 5 -2.90 -10.92 -3.42
N LEU A 6 -3.11 -10.06 -4.41
CA LEU A 6 -3.42 -8.66 -4.16
C LEU A 6 -4.89 -8.52 -3.76
N LEU A 7 -5.15 -8.16 -2.51
CA LEU A 7 -6.51 -8.05 -1.97
C LEU A 7 -7.12 -6.68 -2.19
N CYS A 8 -6.36 -5.62 -1.94
CA CYS A 8 -6.81 -4.25 -2.20
C CYS A 8 -5.64 -3.30 -2.46
N VAL A 9 -5.95 -2.19 -3.10
CA VAL A 9 -5.06 -1.03 -3.26
C VAL A 9 -5.84 0.22 -2.92
N CYS A 10 -5.23 1.10 -2.13
CA CYS A 10 -5.78 2.42 -1.82
C CYS A 10 -4.88 3.51 -2.39
N ILE A 11 -5.45 4.41 -3.19
CA ILE A 11 -4.76 5.54 -3.81
C ILE A 11 -5.44 6.82 -3.36
N ARG A 12 -4.66 7.80 -2.88
CA ARG A 12 -5.15 9.11 -2.47
C ARG A 12 -4.47 10.20 -3.28
N PRO A 13 -5.12 10.73 -4.32
CA PRO A 13 -4.60 11.86 -5.05
C PRO A 13 -4.45 13.09 -4.15
N THR A 14 -3.35 13.81 -4.29
CA THR A 14 -3.10 15.03 -3.49
C THR A 14 -4.10 16.15 -3.83
N SER A 15 -4.61 16.17 -5.06
CA SER A 15 -5.55 17.18 -5.56
C SER A 15 -6.97 17.04 -4.99
N THR A 16 -7.46 15.81 -4.78
CA THR A 16 -8.88 15.58 -4.41
C THR A 16 -9.07 15.23 -2.94
N GLN A 17 -8.03 14.78 -2.26
CA GLN A 17 -8.07 14.25 -0.91
C GLN A 17 -9.04 13.07 -0.69
N ARG A 18 -9.66 12.56 -1.74
CA ARG A 18 -10.52 11.38 -1.71
C ARG A 18 -9.69 10.13 -1.95
N THR A 19 -9.76 9.16 -1.04
CA THR A 19 -9.12 7.85 -1.23
C THR A 19 -9.96 7.02 -2.20
N ARG A 20 -9.35 6.58 -3.29
CA ARG A 20 -9.89 5.56 -4.18
C ARG A 20 -9.48 4.21 -3.64
N THR A 21 -10.35 3.24 -3.77
CA THR A 21 -10.13 1.89 -3.26
C THR A 21 -10.45 0.90 -4.36
N PHE A 22 -9.51 0.02 -4.62
CA PHE A 22 -9.65 -1.11 -5.51
C PHE A 22 -9.63 -2.37 -4.65
N ARG A 23 -10.66 -3.20 -4.72
CA ARG A 23 -10.86 -4.36 -3.84
C ARG A 23 -11.11 -5.59 -4.69
N LEU A 24 -10.45 -6.71 -4.37
CA LEU A 24 -10.59 -7.93 -5.12
C LEU A 24 -12.03 -8.48 -5.15
N ASP A 25 -12.77 -8.31 -4.06
CA ASP A 25 -14.15 -8.76 -3.93
C ASP A 25 -15.17 -7.96 -4.78
N GLN A 26 -14.75 -6.86 -5.40
CA GLN A 26 -15.56 -6.10 -6.36
C GLN A 26 -15.55 -6.67 -7.78
N TYR A 27 -14.66 -7.62 -8.06
CA TYR A 27 -14.50 -8.28 -9.36
C TYR A 27 -15.19 -9.65 -9.40
N GLU A 28 -16.37 -9.76 -8.79
CA GLU A 28 -17.16 -11.00 -8.71
C GLU A 28 -16.44 -12.15 -8.00
N PHE A 29 -15.41 -11.83 -7.20
CA PHE A 29 -14.72 -12.83 -6.40
C PHE A 29 -15.73 -13.55 -5.50
N LYS A 30 -16.22 -14.65 -6.00
CA LYS A 30 -16.95 -15.64 -5.17
C LYS A 30 -15.90 -16.52 -4.53
N ALA A 31 -16.02 -16.77 -3.24
CA ALA A 31 -15.13 -17.70 -2.52
C ALA A 31 -15.24 -19.10 -3.15
N SER A 32 -14.60 -19.26 -4.26
CA SER A 32 -14.40 -20.54 -4.88
C SER A 32 -12.98 -20.99 -4.56
N LYS A 33 -12.83 -22.26 -4.27
CA LYS A 33 -11.51 -22.88 -4.10
C LYS A 33 -10.75 -22.99 -5.43
N GLU A 34 -11.28 -22.41 -6.50
CA GLU A 34 -10.72 -22.48 -7.83
C GLU A 34 -9.71 -21.35 -8.01
N TYR A 35 -8.45 -21.69 -7.95
CA TYR A 35 -7.33 -20.75 -8.08
C TYR A 35 -7.40 -19.90 -9.37
N GLY A 36 -7.88 -20.45 -10.48
CA GLY A 36 -8.02 -19.75 -11.75
C GLY A 36 -8.99 -18.56 -11.75
N ILE A 37 -10.04 -18.58 -10.90
CA ILE A 37 -10.97 -17.46 -10.76
C ILE A 37 -10.28 -16.31 -10.06
N VAL A 38 -9.57 -16.58 -8.96
CA VAL A 38 -8.82 -15.55 -8.22
C VAL A 38 -7.78 -14.88 -9.11
N GLU A 39 -7.13 -15.64 -10.00
CA GLU A 39 -6.15 -15.10 -10.94
C GLU A 39 -6.76 -14.11 -11.93
N ARG A 40 -7.93 -14.45 -12.47
CA ARG A 40 -8.65 -13.58 -13.41
C ARG A 40 -9.11 -12.30 -12.74
N GLU A 41 -9.68 -12.40 -11.54
CA GLU A 41 -10.16 -11.25 -10.79
C GLU A 41 -8.99 -10.35 -10.37
N GLU A 42 -7.87 -10.93 -9.96
CA GLU A 42 -6.67 -10.16 -9.65
C GLU A 42 -6.10 -9.45 -10.89
N LYS A 43 -6.18 -10.07 -12.07
CA LYS A 43 -5.77 -9.42 -13.32
C LYS A 43 -6.62 -8.19 -13.63
N ALA A 44 -7.94 -8.28 -13.43
CA ALA A 44 -8.86 -7.15 -13.60
C ALA A 44 -8.58 -6.03 -12.58
N LEU A 45 -8.40 -6.38 -11.32
CA LEU A 45 -7.99 -5.45 -10.26
C LEU A 45 -6.69 -4.71 -10.63
N LEU A 46 -5.67 -5.46 -11.07
CA LEU A 46 -4.39 -4.89 -11.47
C LEU A 46 -4.52 -3.94 -12.66
N ALA A 47 -5.37 -4.28 -13.65
CA ALA A 47 -5.60 -3.42 -14.81
C ALA A 47 -6.17 -2.06 -14.38
N ASP A 48 -7.17 -2.03 -13.52
CA ASP A 48 -7.77 -0.80 -13.01
C ASP A 48 -6.80 0.01 -12.15
N VAL A 49 -6.00 -0.67 -11.32
CA VAL A 49 -4.94 -0.02 -10.53
C VAL A 49 -3.90 0.64 -11.43
N MET A 50 -3.45 -0.05 -12.50
CA MET A 50 -2.47 0.49 -13.44
C MET A 50 -3.03 1.67 -14.23
N ASP A 51 -4.28 1.58 -14.68
CA ASP A 51 -4.97 2.70 -15.35
C ASP A 51 -5.07 3.91 -14.42
N ASP A 52 -5.38 3.71 -13.15
CA ASP A 52 -5.43 4.82 -12.20
C ASP A 52 -4.05 5.40 -11.89
N LEU A 53 -3.04 4.57 -11.68
CA LEU A 53 -1.66 5.01 -11.43
C LEU A 53 -1.06 5.77 -12.61
N SER A 54 -1.44 5.44 -13.84
CA SER A 54 -0.97 6.13 -15.05
C SER A 54 -1.38 7.61 -15.15
N LYS A 55 -2.34 8.03 -14.34
CA LYS A 55 -2.85 9.40 -14.28
C LYS A 55 -2.01 10.34 -13.40
N TYR A 56 -1.00 9.80 -12.73
CA TYR A 56 -0.18 10.54 -11.76
C TYR A 56 1.29 10.55 -12.15
N ASP A 57 1.93 11.70 -11.98
CA ASP A 57 3.34 11.88 -12.30
C ASP A 57 4.26 11.25 -11.23
N VAL A 58 3.84 11.29 -9.97
CA VAL A 58 4.65 10.82 -8.84
C VAL A 58 3.81 9.98 -7.88
N LEU A 59 4.30 8.80 -7.59
CA LEU A 59 3.76 7.92 -6.55
C LEU A 59 4.46 8.19 -5.21
N ILE A 60 3.70 8.52 -4.19
CA ILE A 60 4.20 8.77 -2.83
C ILE A 60 3.83 7.58 -1.94
N GLY A 61 4.83 6.97 -1.30
CA GLY A 61 4.61 5.85 -0.40
C GLY A 61 5.69 5.74 0.67
N HIS A 62 5.44 4.94 1.70
CA HIS A 62 6.39 4.63 2.76
C HIS A 62 7.04 3.28 2.50
N ASN A 63 8.34 3.23 2.27
CA ASN A 63 9.07 2.04 1.83
C ASN A 63 8.58 1.50 0.46
N VAL A 64 7.95 2.35 -0.32
CA VAL A 64 7.29 2.02 -1.58
C VAL A 64 8.26 1.45 -2.62
N GLN A 65 9.51 1.90 -2.61
CA GLN A 65 10.56 1.44 -3.54
C GLN A 65 10.96 -0.01 -3.28
N ARG A 66 10.88 -0.48 -2.04
CA ARG A 66 11.34 -1.82 -1.64
C ARG A 66 10.20 -2.81 -1.44
N TYR A 67 8.97 -2.32 -1.26
CA TYR A 67 7.83 -3.15 -0.95
C TYR A 67 6.71 -3.05 -1.99
N ASP A 68 5.97 -1.95 -2.02
CA ASP A 68 4.73 -1.86 -2.82
C ASP A 68 4.99 -1.98 -4.32
N VAL A 69 5.96 -1.24 -4.87
CA VAL A 69 6.26 -1.30 -6.30
C VAL A 69 6.82 -2.65 -6.73
N PRO A 70 7.81 -3.25 -6.05
CA PRO A 70 8.25 -4.62 -6.38
C PRO A 70 7.14 -5.66 -6.26
N TYR A 71 6.28 -5.55 -5.23
CA TYR A 71 5.15 -6.45 -5.08
C TYR A 71 4.17 -6.32 -6.26
N LEU A 72 3.76 -5.10 -6.58
CA LEU A 72 2.87 -4.81 -7.70
C LEU A 72 3.45 -5.33 -9.04
N LYS A 73 4.75 -5.10 -9.28
CA LYS A 73 5.45 -5.61 -10.47
C LYS A 73 5.45 -7.14 -10.53
N SER A 74 5.70 -7.80 -9.40
CA SER A 74 5.69 -9.26 -9.31
C SER A 74 4.30 -9.84 -9.60
N ARG A 75 3.24 -9.22 -9.07
CA ARG A 75 1.86 -9.65 -9.35
C ARG A 75 1.49 -9.41 -10.80
N ALA A 76 1.81 -8.25 -11.35
CA ALA A 76 1.58 -7.93 -12.76
C ALA A 76 2.30 -8.91 -13.69
N PHE A 77 3.57 -9.20 -13.43
CA PHE A 77 4.36 -10.18 -14.21
C PHE A 77 3.70 -11.56 -14.21
N GLN A 78 3.20 -12.03 -13.06
CA GLN A 78 2.49 -13.31 -12.96
C GLN A 78 1.14 -13.33 -13.69
N ARG A 79 0.65 -12.20 -14.14
CA ARG A 79 -0.60 -12.03 -14.90
C ARG A 79 -0.37 -11.57 -16.35
N ASP A 80 0.86 -11.70 -16.84
CA ASP A 80 1.27 -11.26 -18.19
C ASP A 80 0.94 -9.78 -18.45
N MET A 81 1.19 -8.95 -17.44
CA MET A 81 0.99 -7.51 -17.50
C MET A 81 2.30 -6.76 -17.32
N VAL A 82 2.44 -5.62 -18.01
CA VAL A 82 3.58 -4.72 -17.88
C VAL A 82 3.20 -3.56 -16.98
N VAL A 83 4.01 -3.31 -15.94
CA VAL A 83 3.88 -2.12 -15.10
C VAL A 83 4.58 -0.95 -15.77
N PRO A 84 3.90 0.18 -15.99
CA PRO A 84 4.53 1.36 -16.58
C PRO A 84 5.64 1.91 -15.66
N PRO A 85 6.61 2.64 -16.24
CA PRO A 85 7.62 3.33 -15.45
C PRO A 85 6.97 4.31 -14.49
N MET A 86 7.42 4.34 -13.23
CA MET A 86 6.88 5.22 -12.19
C MET A 86 7.98 6.10 -11.62
N ILE A 87 7.67 7.36 -11.36
CA ILE A 87 8.48 8.22 -10.51
C ILE A 87 7.95 8.08 -9.08
N VAL A 88 8.82 7.80 -8.13
CA VAL A 88 8.42 7.58 -6.74
C VAL A 88 9.12 8.54 -5.79
N TYR A 89 8.38 8.99 -4.78
CA TYR A 89 8.87 9.63 -3.58
C TYR A 89 8.66 8.69 -2.40
N ASP A 90 9.74 8.22 -1.80
CA ASP A 90 9.70 7.29 -0.67
C ASP A 90 9.91 8.02 0.64
N THR A 91 8.85 8.12 1.46
CA THR A 91 8.87 8.86 2.74
C THR A 91 9.82 8.21 3.76
N LEU A 92 10.07 6.90 3.70
CA LEU A 92 11.07 6.25 4.54
C LEU A 92 12.49 6.71 4.17
N THR A 93 12.78 6.76 2.88
CA THR A 93 14.07 7.24 2.37
C THR A 93 14.26 8.72 2.70
N ALA A 94 13.23 9.53 2.50
CA ALA A 94 13.24 10.95 2.86
C ALA A 94 13.49 11.15 4.37
N PHE A 95 12.79 10.43 5.23
CA PHE A 95 12.98 10.49 6.69
C PHE A 95 14.41 10.12 7.10
N ARG A 96 14.97 9.05 6.54
CA ARG A 96 16.34 8.64 6.85
C ARG A 96 17.39 9.66 6.42
N ARG A 97 17.11 10.43 5.37
CA ARG A 97 18.03 11.47 4.87
C ARG A 97 18.03 12.74 5.70
N THR A 98 16.97 13.02 6.45
CA THR A 98 16.96 14.17 7.36
C THR A 98 17.99 14.05 8.48
N GLY A 99 18.60 12.88 8.66
CA GLY A 99 19.53 12.61 9.76
C GLY A 99 18.86 12.49 11.12
N TYR A 100 17.54 12.46 11.18
CA TYR A 100 16.84 12.18 12.44
C TYR A 100 17.20 10.79 12.95
N LEU A 101 17.41 10.70 14.26
CA LEU A 101 17.74 9.44 14.91
C LEU A 101 16.66 8.40 14.62
N THR A 102 17.12 7.21 14.25
CA THR A 102 16.21 6.08 14.08
C THR A 102 15.57 5.75 15.42
N VAL A 103 14.25 5.76 15.45
CA VAL A 103 13.50 5.30 16.61
C VAL A 103 13.73 3.79 16.77
N GLN A 104 14.02 3.33 17.97
CA GLN A 104 14.17 1.91 18.24
C GLN A 104 12.79 1.26 18.38
N ASN A 105 12.61 0.10 17.75
CA ASN A 105 11.42 -0.70 17.99
C ASN A 105 11.50 -1.39 19.37
N SER A 106 10.43 -2.09 19.77
CA SER A 106 10.34 -2.83 21.05
C SER A 106 11.46 -3.87 21.28
N PHE A 107 12.22 -4.21 20.24
CA PHE A 107 13.39 -5.12 20.30
C PHE A 107 14.73 -4.37 20.30
N GLY A 108 14.73 -3.05 20.51
CA GLY A 108 15.94 -2.24 20.50
C GLY A 108 16.59 -2.07 19.11
N LYS A 109 15.95 -2.52 18.02
CA LYS A 109 16.49 -2.39 16.67
C LYS A 109 16.04 -1.08 16.02
N PRO A 110 16.92 -0.40 15.27
CA PRO A 110 16.54 0.78 14.52
C PRO A 110 15.35 0.47 13.59
N SER A 111 14.28 1.21 13.76
CA SER A 111 13.08 1.08 12.93
C SER A 111 12.62 2.46 12.49
N ALA A 112 12.07 2.53 11.30
CA ALA A 112 11.45 3.73 10.78
C ALA A 112 10.14 3.35 10.05
N GLY A 113 9.39 2.42 10.64
CA GLY A 113 8.05 2.08 10.13
C GLY A 113 7.12 3.29 10.17
N LEU A 114 6.11 3.32 9.31
CA LEU A 114 5.24 4.49 9.11
C LEU A 114 4.66 5.03 10.43
N ALA A 115 4.20 4.16 11.33
CA ALA A 115 3.68 4.55 12.63
C ALA A 115 4.73 5.26 13.49
N MET A 116 5.97 4.73 13.53
CA MET A 116 7.06 5.29 14.33
C MET A 116 7.53 6.63 13.77
N VAL A 117 7.58 6.78 12.46
CA VAL A 117 7.89 8.07 11.81
C VAL A 117 6.80 9.09 12.11
N ALA A 118 5.54 8.68 12.07
CA ALA A 118 4.41 9.54 12.39
C ALA A 118 4.46 10.01 13.87
N ASP A 119 4.75 9.11 14.81
CA ASP A 119 4.92 9.46 16.23
C ASP A 119 6.06 10.45 16.42
N PHE A 120 7.22 10.19 15.80
CA PHE A 120 8.36 11.08 15.87
C PHE A 120 8.05 12.50 15.35
N LEU A 121 7.24 12.58 14.29
CA LEU A 121 6.82 13.84 13.69
C LEU A 121 5.57 14.45 14.36
N HIS A 122 5.10 13.88 15.47
CA HIS A 122 3.86 14.28 16.16
C HIS A 122 2.62 14.31 15.24
N VAL A 123 2.60 13.45 14.25
CA VAL A 123 1.44 13.28 13.37
C VAL A 123 0.42 12.40 14.08
N LYS A 124 -0.82 12.90 14.22
CA LYS A 124 -1.90 12.13 14.84
C LYS A 124 -2.08 10.80 14.14
N GLN A 125 -1.91 9.71 14.87
CA GLN A 125 -2.08 8.37 14.36
C GLN A 125 -3.55 7.94 14.36
N LEU A 126 -3.92 7.26 13.28
CA LEU A 126 -5.19 6.56 13.12
C LEU A 126 -4.96 5.07 12.82
N LYS A 127 -3.76 4.57 13.17
CA LYS A 127 -3.36 3.22 12.81
C LYS A 127 -4.19 2.18 13.56
N THR A 128 -4.66 1.17 12.84
CA THR A 128 -5.27 -0.05 13.37
C THR A 128 -4.30 -1.23 13.19
N SER A 129 -4.46 -2.23 14.01
CA SER A 129 -3.73 -3.50 13.84
C SER A 129 -4.57 -4.45 13.00
N ILE A 130 -3.96 -5.12 12.06
CA ILE A 130 -4.52 -6.26 11.34
C ILE A 130 -3.77 -7.51 11.79
N PHE A 131 -4.48 -8.55 12.08
CA PHE A 131 -3.91 -9.82 12.48
C PHE A 131 -3.72 -10.75 11.28
N PRO A 132 -2.78 -11.71 11.33
CA PRO A 132 -2.55 -12.62 10.21
C PRO A 132 -3.79 -13.42 9.78
N HIS A 133 -4.72 -13.73 10.70
CA HIS A 133 -5.93 -14.47 10.36
C HIS A 133 -6.89 -13.64 9.49
N ASP A 134 -6.94 -12.31 9.62
CA ASP A 134 -7.82 -11.44 8.84
C ASP A 134 -7.53 -11.59 7.34
N TRP A 135 -6.25 -11.75 6.97
CA TRP A 135 -5.84 -11.98 5.58
C TRP A 135 -6.37 -13.30 5.00
N TRP A 136 -6.41 -14.36 5.81
CA TRP A 136 -6.94 -15.63 5.38
C TRP A 136 -8.46 -15.63 5.26
N GLU A 137 -9.13 -14.92 6.15
CA GLU A 137 -10.58 -14.83 6.17
C GLU A 137 -11.14 -14.12 4.93
N THR A 138 -10.41 -13.18 4.32
CA THR A 138 -10.82 -12.55 3.06
C THR A 138 -10.95 -13.52 1.88
N ILE A 139 -10.31 -14.68 1.97
CA ILE A 139 -10.27 -15.66 0.89
C ILE A 139 -11.09 -16.91 1.23
N TRP A 140 -10.97 -17.39 2.47
CA TRP A 140 -11.45 -18.72 2.87
C TRP A 140 -12.67 -18.74 3.78
N ALA A 141 -13.05 -17.61 4.37
CA ALA A 141 -14.21 -17.54 5.23
C ALA A 141 -15.53 -17.61 4.46
N LYS A 142 -16.62 -17.88 5.18
CA LYS A 142 -17.99 -17.74 4.64
C LYS A 142 -18.25 -16.28 4.26
N GLU A 143 -19.18 -16.06 3.34
CA GLU A 143 -19.39 -14.77 2.67
C GLU A 143 -19.47 -13.58 3.62
N ALA A 144 -20.31 -13.61 4.66
CA ALA A 144 -20.44 -12.51 5.60
C ALA A 144 -19.12 -12.16 6.30
N LYS A 145 -18.41 -13.16 6.82
CA LYS A 145 -17.14 -12.98 7.52
C LYS A 145 -16.02 -12.55 6.57
N ARG A 146 -16.05 -13.01 5.34
CA ARG A 146 -15.11 -12.60 4.29
C ARG A 146 -15.26 -11.13 3.95
N ILE A 147 -16.49 -10.64 3.81
CA ILE A 147 -16.79 -9.22 3.55
C ILE A 147 -16.32 -8.35 4.73
N GLU A 148 -16.58 -8.79 5.95
CA GLU A 148 -16.13 -8.11 7.17
C GLU A 148 -14.61 -7.98 7.19
N ALA A 149 -13.87 -9.09 7.05
CA ALA A 149 -12.42 -9.11 7.01
C ALA A 149 -11.85 -8.22 5.87
N MET A 150 -12.47 -8.24 4.69
CA MET A 150 -12.06 -7.37 3.59
C MET A 150 -12.29 -5.89 3.94
N ASN A 151 -13.38 -5.54 4.61
CA ASN A 151 -13.65 -4.17 5.05
C ASN A 151 -12.58 -3.70 6.05
N GLU A 152 -12.19 -4.53 7.01
CA GLU A 152 -11.14 -4.20 7.98
C GLU A 152 -9.80 -3.95 7.29
N ILE A 153 -9.40 -4.82 6.35
CA ILE A 153 -8.17 -4.65 5.57
C ILE A 153 -8.20 -3.36 4.74
N VAL A 154 -9.32 -3.07 4.08
CA VAL A 154 -9.49 -1.84 3.30
C VAL A 154 -9.43 -0.61 4.18
N ASP A 155 -10.06 -0.62 5.35
CA ASP A 155 -10.02 0.52 6.27
C ASP A 155 -8.63 0.75 6.86
N HIS A 156 -7.90 -0.32 7.13
CA HIS A 156 -6.49 -0.22 7.50
C HIS A 156 -5.66 0.42 6.38
N CYS A 157 -5.78 -0.07 5.15
CA CYS A 157 -5.09 0.47 3.98
C CYS A 157 -5.40 1.96 3.76
N LYS A 158 -6.66 2.37 3.89
CA LYS A 158 -7.06 3.80 3.82
C LYS A 158 -6.39 4.66 4.90
N ARG A 159 -6.31 4.15 6.12
CA ARG A 159 -5.67 4.87 7.23
C ARG A 159 -4.17 5.01 7.02
N ASP A 160 -3.50 3.96 6.55
CA ASP A 160 -2.07 4.01 6.22
C ASP A 160 -1.78 5.03 5.11
N VAL A 161 -2.60 5.09 4.06
CA VAL A 161 -2.49 6.10 3.00
C VAL A 161 -2.69 7.53 3.53
N MET A 162 -3.66 7.74 4.43
CA MET A 162 -3.88 9.04 5.06
C MET A 162 -2.70 9.42 5.96
N LEU A 163 -2.21 8.49 6.75
CA LEU A 163 -1.05 8.71 7.62
C LEU A 163 0.19 9.06 6.81
N ASN A 164 0.45 8.30 5.75
CA ASN A 164 1.57 8.57 4.85
C ASN A 164 1.46 9.95 4.16
N ALA A 165 0.26 10.37 3.77
CA ALA A 165 0.04 11.71 3.21
C ALA A 165 0.40 12.83 4.20
N ASN A 166 0.11 12.65 5.48
CA ASN A 166 0.48 13.60 6.51
C ASN A 166 1.99 13.60 6.79
N VAL A 167 2.61 12.42 6.89
CA VAL A 167 4.07 12.27 7.00
C VAL A 167 4.78 12.93 5.81
N PHE A 168 4.28 12.71 4.61
CA PHE A 168 4.82 13.34 3.39
C PHE A 168 4.82 14.87 3.48
N ARG A 169 3.73 15.49 3.93
CA ARG A 169 3.67 16.96 4.07
C ARG A 169 4.73 17.51 5.01
N TYR A 170 4.98 16.84 6.13
CA TYR A 170 6.05 17.22 7.05
C TYR A 170 7.43 17.11 6.42
N LEU A 171 7.71 15.96 5.80
CA LEU A 171 9.02 15.71 5.21
C LEU A 171 9.29 16.60 4.00
N TRP A 172 8.28 16.87 3.18
CA TRP A 172 8.40 17.77 2.03
C TRP A 172 8.77 19.19 2.45
N ASN A 173 8.21 19.69 3.54
CA ASN A 173 8.53 21.00 4.08
C ASN A 173 9.89 21.05 4.79
N ALA A 174 10.33 19.95 5.36
CA ALA A 174 11.60 19.85 6.07
C ALA A 174 12.80 19.60 5.14
N ASP A 175 12.63 18.92 4.04
CA ASP A 175 13.65 18.67 3.01
C ASP A 175 13.19 19.22 1.65
N PRO A 176 13.57 20.45 1.30
CA PRO A 176 13.18 21.07 0.02
C PRO A 176 13.82 20.40 -1.21
N ARG A 177 14.68 19.42 -1.02
CA ARG A 177 15.34 18.67 -2.09
C ARG A 177 14.78 17.25 -2.18
N PRO A 178 13.59 17.07 -2.74
CA PRO A 178 12.99 15.75 -2.83
C PRO A 178 13.83 14.79 -3.66
N THR A 179 14.02 13.60 -3.15
CA THR A 179 14.63 12.52 -3.93
C THR A 179 13.54 11.79 -4.69
N LEU A 180 13.37 12.20 -5.93
CA LEU A 180 12.53 11.45 -6.86
C LEU A 180 13.37 10.35 -7.51
N LYS A 181 12.85 9.13 -7.54
CA LYS A 181 13.49 7.99 -8.21
C LYS A 181 12.58 7.46 -9.28
N LYS A 182 13.08 7.37 -10.51
CA LYS A 182 12.41 6.68 -11.61
C LYS A 182 12.63 5.18 -11.46
N ILE A 183 11.55 4.41 -11.46
CA ILE A 183 11.58 2.94 -11.41
C ILE A 183 11.04 2.42 -12.73
N TYR A 184 11.86 1.66 -13.43
CA TYR A 184 11.56 1.04 -14.72
C TYR A 184 11.04 -0.39 -14.54
#